data_9d57db1063ca53a3b62a7798de9e54a7
#
_entry.id   9d57db1063ca53a3b62a7798de9e54a7
#
_cell.length_a   1.000
_cell.length_b   1.000
_cell.length_c   1.000
_cell.angle_alpha   90.00
_cell.angle_beta   90.00
_cell.angle_gamma   90.00
#
_symmetry.space_group_name_H-M   'P 1'
#
loop_
_entity.id
_entity.type
_entity.pdbx_description
1 polymer ?
#
loop_
_entity_poly.entity_id
_entity_poly.type
_entity_poly.pdbx_seq_one_letter_code
_entity_poly.pdbx_strand_id
1 'polypeptide(L)'
;MRFAIDLSKGILGDPDPERLWVSIINNIPDSVLLNPKVRILSIASGHGTEAVVIAKRMLALGISKKAVQKSIWLIDKYHVFTNHAKSAYGFKNVITGDFLTWDFKNMEFDLVIGNPPYQDPNNDKRMLWNQIVDKAVEVTVDGGHIAIVTPTTWLTAKTNIHNSYKMFEQKQVEKAVIFDKDDKPFDEGTSVSYTITKNVKRVSDTPLYYAQYSTGEENFVANINIAKDKNWPGALTPINLAIHNKLQTHKKIKFIKSCEFHNQKLKKKNLASDTKSKDFPYTHHVSAAITRYTSVKFSNHAAWKVMVPLTSTIDKAVVDNNCGHGEDMLSLYVRDQNTANNIKALFNTKLYKFIGKLYKSGRNQPLQNLFPVLDFTKVWTDKELYKHFGFTKEECDYIDSQSK
;
A
#
# COMPACT_ATOMS: atom_id res chain seq x y z
N MET A 1 18.70 -8.67 -39.83
CA MET A 1 18.50 -9.23 -38.49
C MET A 1 17.00 -9.16 -38.18
N ARG A 2 16.32 -10.28 -38.16
CA ARG A 2 14.90 -10.36 -37.76
C ARG A 2 14.83 -10.11 -36.26
N PHE A 3 14.00 -9.17 -35.81
CA PHE A 3 13.49 -9.21 -34.47
C PHE A 3 12.49 -10.40 -34.40
N ALA A 4 13.03 -11.58 -34.35
CA ALA A 4 12.23 -12.74 -33.95
C ALA A 4 12.19 -12.74 -32.43
N ILE A 5 11.21 -12.04 -31.90
CA ILE A 5 10.91 -12.05 -30.50
C ILE A 5 10.14 -13.33 -30.29
N ASP A 6 10.80 -14.37 -29.84
CA ASP A 6 10.13 -15.54 -29.31
C ASP A 6 9.78 -15.27 -27.84
N LEU A 7 8.64 -14.61 -27.64
CA LEU A 7 8.07 -14.31 -26.34
C LEU A 7 7.30 -15.51 -25.74
N SER A 8 7.33 -16.67 -26.42
CA SER A 8 6.65 -17.88 -25.96
C SER A 8 7.36 -18.57 -24.79
N LYS A 9 8.60 -18.21 -24.52
CA LYS A 9 9.33 -18.69 -23.33
C LYS A 9 9.19 -17.67 -22.23
N GLY A 10 8.16 -17.86 -21.42
CA GLY A 10 7.89 -17.08 -20.22
C GLY A 10 9.16 -16.87 -19.38
N ILE A 11 9.36 -15.66 -18.97
CA ILE A 11 10.37 -15.24 -18.01
C ILE A 11 9.96 -15.78 -16.66
N LEU A 12 10.91 -16.31 -15.91
CA LEU A 12 10.80 -16.82 -14.56
C LEU A 12 9.55 -16.32 -13.80
N GLY A 13 8.49 -17.12 -13.79
CA GLY A 13 7.35 -16.99 -12.88
C GLY A 13 6.13 -16.24 -13.40
N ASP A 14 6.18 -15.56 -14.57
CA ASP A 14 5.03 -14.83 -15.08
C ASP A 14 4.54 -15.34 -16.45
N PRO A 15 3.28 -15.80 -16.56
CA PRO A 15 2.74 -16.30 -17.81
C PRO A 15 2.48 -15.21 -18.87
N ASP A 16 2.38 -13.90 -18.49
CA ASP A 16 2.03 -12.85 -19.46
C ASP A 16 2.56 -11.43 -19.11
N PRO A 17 3.89 -11.23 -18.92
CA PRO A 17 4.44 -9.90 -18.64
C PRO A 17 4.23 -8.91 -19.80
N GLU A 18 4.10 -9.38 -21.05
CA GLU A 18 3.89 -8.52 -22.19
C GLU A 18 2.58 -7.74 -22.09
N ARG A 19 1.51 -8.38 -21.64
CA ARG A 19 0.19 -7.73 -21.50
C ARG A 19 0.21 -6.56 -20.52
N LEU A 20 0.87 -6.74 -19.36
CA LEU A 20 1.05 -5.65 -18.40
C LEU A 20 1.79 -4.47 -19.05
N TRP A 21 2.88 -4.74 -19.73
CA TRP A 21 3.69 -3.71 -20.35
C TRP A 21 2.96 -3.01 -21.50
N VAL A 22 2.15 -3.73 -22.28
CA VAL A 22 1.28 -3.13 -23.30
C VAL A 22 0.30 -2.15 -22.65
N SER A 23 -0.35 -2.52 -21.53
CA SER A 23 -1.25 -1.62 -20.81
C SER A 23 -0.50 -0.38 -20.32
N ILE A 24 0.63 -0.53 -19.61
CA ILE A 24 1.42 0.58 -19.10
C ILE A 24 1.87 1.52 -20.24
N ILE A 25 2.46 0.96 -21.28
CA ILE A 25 3.05 1.73 -22.37
C ILE A 25 1.99 2.45 -23.22
N ASN A 26 0.80 1.89 -23.36
CA ASN A 26 -0.33 2.55 -24.02
C ASN A 26 -0.82 3.80 -23.28
N ASN A 27 -0.49 3.96 -22.02
CA ASN A 27 -0.77 5.16 -21.24
C ASN A 27 0.35 6.22 -21.30
N ILE A 28 1.49 5.93 -21.96
CA ILE A 28 2.53 6.93 -22.21
C ILE A 28 2.12 7.76 -23.43
N PRO A 29 2.14 9.11 -23.34
CA PRO A 29 1.78 9.96 -24.47
C PRO A 29 2.68 9.71 -25.70
N ASP A 30 2.09 9.62 -26.89
CA ASP A 30 2.86 9.45 -28.14
C ASP A 30 3.88 10.57 -28.36
N SER A 31 3.59 11.79 -27.90
CA SER A 31 4.51 12.92 -27.97
C SER A 31 5.85 12.67 -27.26
N VAL A 32 5.87 11.84 -26.23
CA VAL A 32 7.11 11.41 -25.55
C VAL A 32 7.91 10.50 -26.47
N LEU A 33 7.27 9.48 -27.04
CA LEU A 33 7.93 8.48 -27.88
C LEU A 33 8.35 9.04 -29.24
N LEU A 34 7.61 10.00 -29.77
CA LEU A 34 7.88 10.67 -31.08
C LEU A 34 8.98 11.73 -30.99
N ASN A 35 9.45 12.09 -29.79
CA ASN A 35 10.58 13.01 -29.64
C ASN A 35 11.84 12.38 -30.29
N PRO A 36 12.45 12.98 -31.33
CA PRO A 36 13.57 12.39 -32.03
C PRO A 36 14.85 12.23 -31.19
N LYS A 37 14.90 12.88 -30.02
CA LYS A 37 16.00 12.80 -29.07
C LYS A 37 15.63 12.04 -27.81
N VAL A 38 14.46 11.37 -27.79
CA VAL A 38 13.97 10.66 -26.60
C VAL A 38 15.00 9.68 -26.06
N ARG A 39 15.19 9.71 -24.76
CA ARG A 39 15.96 8.74 -24.00
C ARG A 39 15.03 8.02 -23.03
N ILE A 40 14.97 6.70 -23.13
CA ILE A 40 14.11 5.83 -22.36
C ILE A 40 15.00 4.89 -21.56
N LEU A 41 14.79 4.81 -20.27
CA LEU A 41 15.51 3.90 -19.37
C LEU A 41 14.57 2.83 -18.81
N SER A 42 14.86 1.58 -19.13
CA SER A 42 14.26 0.40 -18.48
C SER A 42 15.11 0.01 -17.28
N ILE A 43 14.55 0.06 -16.08
CA ILE A 43 15.22 -0.22 -14.80
C ILE A 43 14.84 -1.59 -14.27
N ALA A 44 15.79 -2.30 -13.62
CA ALA A 44 15.63 -3.69 -13.24
C ALA A 44 15.04 -4.51 -14.39
N SER A 45 15.65 -4.34 -15.57
CA SER A 45 15.04 -4.68 -16.86
C SER A 45 14.84 -6.19 -17.07
N GLY A 46 15.41 -7.03 -16.21
CA GLY A 46 15.33 -8.47 -16.38
C GLY A 46 15.72 -8.87 -17.80
N HIS A 47 14.85 -9.63 -18.47
CA HIS A 47 15.07 -10.01 -19.87
C HIS A 47 14.77 -8.88 -20.88
N GLY A 48 14.25 -7.72 -20.45
CA GLY A 48 13.98 -6.55 -21.29
C GLY A 48 12.62 -6.58 -21.99
N THR A 49 11.62 -7.23 -21.43
CA THR A 49 10.28 -7.36 -22.03
C THR A 49 9.63 -6.00 -22.23
N GLU A 50 9.67 -5.11 -21.24
CA GLU A 50 9.15 -3.75 -21.33
C GLU A 50 9.86 -2.94 -22.44
N ALA A 51 11.17 -3.06 -22.54
CA ALA A 51 11.94 -2.38 -23.59
C ALA A 51 11.55 -2.87 -25.00
N VAL A 52 11.23 -4.16 -25.14
CA VAL A 52 10.72 -4.74 -26.38
C VAL A 52 9.34 -4.20 -26.73
N VAL A 53 8.43 -4.10 -25.76
CA VAL A 53 7.08 -3.55 -25.99
C VAL A 53 7.18 -2.08 -26.40
N ILE A 54 8.03 -1.29 -25.73
CA ILE A 54 8.31 0.10 -26.15
C ILE A 54 8.84 0.16 -27.57
N ALA A 55 9.83 -0.69 -27.91
CA ALA A 55 10.40 -0.73 -29.24
C ALA A 55 9.34 -1.05 -30.32
N LYS A 56 8.45 -2.02 -30.05
CA LYS A 56 7.32 -2.35 -30.93
C LYS A 56 6.42 -1.14 -31.16
N ARG A 57 6.03 -0.42 -30.10
CA ARG A 57 5.18 0.76 -30.20
C ARG A 57 5.87 1.90 -30.97
N MET A 58 7.15 2.19 -30.68
CA MET A 58 7.91 3.20 -31.40
C MET A 58 7.99 2.89 -32.91
N LEU A 59 8.20 1.63 -33.26
CA LEU A 59 8.21 1.18 -34.67
C LEU A 59 6.82 1.36 -35.30
N ALA A 60 5.75 1.04 -34.61
CA ALA A 60 4.37 1.23 -35.05
C ALA A 60 4.03 2.72 -35.27
N LEU A 61 4.65 3.63 -34.51
CA LEU A 61 4.58 5.08 -34.69
C LEU A 61 5.46 5.61 -35.84
N GLY A 62 6.11 4.73 -36.59
CA GLY A 62 6.93 5.10 -37.75
C GLY A 62 8.37 5.49 -37.42
N ILE A 63 8.81 5.33 -36.15
CA ILE A 63 10.20 5.65 -35.79
C ILE A 63 11.14 4.58 -36.34
N SER A 64 12.24 5.03 -36.98
CA SER A 64 13.18 4.10 -37.59
C SER A 64 13.85 3.18 -36.57
N LYS A 65 14.12 1.93 -36.96
CA LYS A 65 14.81 0.93 -36.12
C LYS A 65 16.11 1.46 -35.50
N LYS A 66 16.88 2.25 -36.29
CA LYS A 66 18.14 2.87 -35.85
C LYS A 66 17.89 3.88 -34.71
N ALA A 67 16.83 4.67 -34.80
CA ALA A 67 16.44 5.62 -33.74
C ALA A 67 15.98 4.89 -32.48
N VAL A 68 15.10 3.88 -32.62
CA VAL A 68 14.65 3.03 -31.50
C VAL A 68 15.83 2.44 -30.73
N GLN A 69 16.82 1.86 -31.45
CA GLN A 69 18.00 1.28 -30.81
C GLN A 69 18.89 2.29 -30.09
N LYS A 70 18.87 3.56 -30.49
CA LYS A 70 19.61 4.64 -29.82
C LYS A 70 18.87 5.19 -28.61
N SER A 71 17.54 5.16 -28.62
CA SER A 71 16.69 5.78 -27.61
C SER A 71 16.54 4.95 -26.37
N ILE A 72 16.62 3.62 -26.47
CA ILE A 72 16.29 2.71 -25.34
C ILE A 72 17.57 2.25 -24.64
N TRP A 73 17.59 2.48 -23.34
CA TRP A 73 18.62 2.07 -22.40
C TRP A 73 18.04 1.05 -21.43
N LEU A 74 18.81 0.04 -21.04
CA LEU A 74 18.44 -0.96 -20.06
C LEU A 74 19.51 -1.02 -18.98
N ILE A 75 19.09 -1.16 -17.73
CA ILE A 75 19.97 -1.44 -16.62
C ILE A 75 19.45 -2.59 -15.78
N ASP A 76 20.31 -3.58 -15.55
CA ASP A 76 20.03 -4.68 -14.63
C ASP A 76 21.28 -5.09 -13.87
N LYS A 77 21.11 -5.54 -12.63
CA LYS A 77 22.20 -5.97 -11.76
C LYS A 77 22.87 -7.25 -12.26
N TYR A 78 22.13 -8.12 -12.93
CA TYR A 78 22.57 -9.44 -13.31
C TYR A 78 22.98 -9.52 -14.77
N HIS A 79 24.23 -9.92 -15.02
CA HIS A 79 24.79 -10.02 -16.37
C HIS A 79 24.04 -11.01 -17.29
N VAL A 80 23.40 -12.03 -16.72
CA VAL A 80 22.62 -13.02 -17.51
C VAL A 80 21.48 -12.32 -18.24
N PHE A 81 20.79 -11.39 -17.58
CA PHE A 81 19.69 -10.63 -18.17
C PHE A 81 20.19 -9.62 -19.21
N THR A 82 21.22 -8.86 -18.86
CA THR A 82 21.78 -7.86 -19.77
C THR A 82 22.41 -8.49 -21.02
N ASN A 83 23.03 -9.66 -20.90
CA ASN A 83 23.51 -10.43 -22.04
C ASN A 83 22.37 -10.94 -22.92
N HIS A 84 21.26 -11.40 -22.30
CA HIS A 84 20.08 -11.80 -23.06
C HIS A 84 19.49 -10.63 -23.84
N ALA A 85 19.30 -9.48 -23.23
CA ALA A 85 18.80 -8.28 -23.89
C ALA A 85 19.65 -7.85 -25.10
N LYS A 86 20.99 -7.98 -24.97
CA LYS A 86 21.92 -7.72 -26.08
C LYS A 86 21.82 -8.77 -27.20
N SER A 87 21.86 -10.06 -26.84
CA SER A 87 21.96 -11.16 -27.81
C SER A 87 20.62 -11.48 -28.47
N ALA A 88 19.53 -11.52 -27.71
CA ALA A 88 18.21 -11.88 -28.22
C ALA A 88 17.54 -10.73 -28.97
N TYR A 89 17.65 -9.51 -28.44
CA TYR A 89 16.91 -8.35 -28.95
C TYR A 89 17.81 -7.30 -29.68
N GLY A 90 19.12 -7.39 -29.52
CA GLY A 90 20.06 -6.49 -30.18
C GLY A 90 20.07 -5.07 -29.59
N PHE A 91 19.64 -4.88 -28.36
CA PHE A 91 19.79 -3.59 -27.67
C PHE A 91 21.27 -3.24 -27.50
N LYS A 92 21.60 -1.96 -27.72
CA LYS A 92 23.00 -1.49 -27.71
C LYS A 92 23.35 -0.81 -26.39
N ASN A 93 22.41 -0.08 -25.81
CA ASN A 93 22.63 0.69 -24.57
C ASN A 93 22.19 -0.16 -23.38
N VAL A 94 22.98 -1.18 -23.04
CA VAL A 94 22.66 -2.13 -21.95
C VAL A 94 23.76 -2.09 -20.92
N ILE A 95 23.38 -1.73 -19.71
CA ILE A 95 24.25 -1.55 -18.54
C ILE A 95 24.08 -2.74 -17.60
N THR A 96 25.17 -3.37 -17.22
CA THR A 96 25.18 -4.32 -16.10
C THR A 96 25.62 -3.58 -14.85
N GLY A 97 24.68 -3.36 -13.91
CA GLY A 97 24.97 -2.61 -12.70
C GLY A 97 23.72 -2.42 -11.82
N ASP A 98 23.97 -2.03 -10.57
CA ASP A 98 22.89 -1.72 -9.63
C ASP A 98 22.38 -0.31 -9.91
N PHE A 99 21.09 -0.18 -10.24
CA PHE A 99 20.45 1.09 -10.56
C PHE A 99 20.61 2.13 -9.46
N LEU A 100 20.55 1.73 -8.20
CA LEU A 100 20.64 2.65 -7.05
C LEU A 100 22.01 3.32 -6.94
N THR A 101 23.07 2.61 -7.32
CA THR A 101 24.46 3.07 -7.16
C THR A 101 25.11 3.49 -8.48
N TRP A 102 24.45 3.22 -9.62
CA TRP A 102 24.99 3.55 -10.92
C TRP A 102 25.07 5.06 -11.12
N ASP A 103 26.26 5.54 -11.55
CA ASP A 103 26.47 6.92 -11.93
C ASP A 103 26.17 7.12 -13.43
N PHE A 104 25.07 7.80 -13.72
CA PHE A 104 24.64 8.14 -15.08
C PHE A 104 25.40 9.34 -15.66
N LYS A 105 26.36 9.94 -14.96
CA LYS A 105 27.18 11.08 -15.42
C LYS A 105 26.34 12.24 -15.97
N ASN A 106 25.34 12.66 -15.24
CA ASN A 106 24.37 13.69 -15.63
C ASN A 106 23.49 13.34 -16.84
N MET A 107 23.44 12.06 -17.23
CA MET A 107 22.48 11.62 -18.23
C MET A 107 21.10 11.51 -17.62
N GLU A 108 20.14 12.21 -18.20
CA GLU A 108 18.74 12.18 -17.81
C GLU A 108 17.89 11.54 -18.91
N PHE A 109 16.69 11.05 -18.54
CA PHE A 109 15.81 10.29 -19.40
C PHE A 109 14.42 10.94 -19.48
N ASP A 110 13.82 10.92 -20.66
CA ASP A 110 12.46 11.40 -20.91
C ASP A 110 11.41 10.44 -20.37
N LEU A 111 11.75 9.14 -20.27
CA LEU A 111 10.92 8.09 -19.69
C LEU A 111 11.79 7.10 -18.91
N VAL A 112 11.41 6.87 -17.65
CA VAL A 112 11.95 5.77 -16.82
C VAL A 112 10.84 4.77 -16.58
N ILE A 113 11.09 3.50 -16.88
CA ILE A 113 10.08 2.43 -16.77
C ILE A 113 10.68 1.17 -16.15
N GLY A 114 9.89 0.45 -15.34
CA GLY A 114 10.31 -0.84 -14.82
C GLY A 114 9.43 -1.42 -13.72
N ASN A 115 9.74 -2.66 -13.37
CA ASN A 115 9.18 -3.37 -12.23
C ASN A 115 10.34 -3.73 -11.27
N PRO A 116 10.72 -2.82 -10.37
CA PRO A 116 11.87 -3.03 -9.49
C PRO A 116 11.56 -4.03 -8.37
N PRO A 117 12.58 -4.67 -7.78
CA PRO A 117 12.40 -5.51 -6.61
C PRO A 117 11.81 -4.71 -5.45
N TYR A 118 10.80 -5.28 -4.78
CA TYR A 118 10.11 -4.58 -3.69
C TYR A 118 10.90 -4.58 -2.39
N GLN A 119 11.66 -5.64 -2.16
CA GLN A 119 12.46 -5.85 -0.94
C GLN A 119 13.89 -6.25 -1.31
N ASP A 120 14.81 -6.03 -0.38
CA ASP A 120 16.17 -6.51 -0.52
C ASP A 120 16.19 -8.04 -0.31
N PRO A 121 16.64 -8.83 -1.30
CA PRO A 121 16.67 -10.29 -1.17
C PRO A 121 17.58 -10.79 -0.03
N ASN A 122 18.52 -9.96 0.44
CA ASN A 122 19.41 -10.27 1.56
C ASN A 122 18.90 -9.71 2.90
N ASN A 123 17.87 -8.89 2.90
CA ASN A 123 17.31 -8.27 4.09
C ASN A 123 15.83 -7.91 3.85
N ASP A 124 14.93 -8.83 4.16
CA ASP A 124 13.49 -8.72 4.00
C ASP A 124 12.83 -7.53 4.73
N LYS A 125 13.54 -6.92 5.68
CA LYS A 125 13.10 -5.70 6.37
C LYS A 125 13.43 -4.42 5.62
N ARG A 126 14.31 -4.49 4.59
CA ARG A 126 14.71 -3.35 3.79
C ARG A 126 13.86 -3.25 2.53
N MET A 127 13.03 -2.22 2.46
CA MET A 127 12.28 -1.89 1.25
C MET A 127 13.22 -1.24 0.23
N LEU A 128 13.22 -1.74 -1.00
CA LEU A 128 14.03 -1.20 -2.09
C LEU A 128 13.23 -0.32 -3.04
N TRP A 129 11.98 -0.69 -3.32
CA TRP A 129 11.16 0.00 -4.33
C TRP A 129 11.06 1.51 -4.10
N ASN A 130 11.01 1.96 -2.84
CA ASN A 130 10.96 3.38 -2.50
C ASN A 130 12.24 4.13 -2.88
N GLN A 131 13.42 3.55 -2.61
CA GLN A 131 14.71 4.13 -3.00
C GLN A 131 14.85 4.18 -4.53
N ILE A 132 14.35 3.14 -5.21
CA ILE A 132 14.36 3.06 -6.68
C ILE A 132 13.44 4.11 -7.29
N VAL A 133 12.26 4.34 -6.71
CA VAL A 133 11.35 5.41 -7.13
C VAL A 133 11.99 6.80 -6.96
N ASP A 134 12.65 7.04 -5.83
CA ASP A 134 13.36 8.31 -5.59
C ASP A 134 14.48 8.52 -6.62
N LYS A 135 15.28 7.48 -6.89
CA LYS A 135 16.33 7.53 -7.91
C LYS A 135 15.78 7.70 -9.34
N ALA A 136 14.62 7.10 -9.64
CA ALA A 136 13.95 7.28 -10.93
C ALA A 136 13.55 8.75 -11.15
N VAL A 137 13.07 9.45 -10.11
CA VAL A 137 12.81 10.90 -10.18
C VAL A 137 14.08 11.69 -10.47
N GLU A 138 15.19 11.33 -9.81
CA GLU A 138 16.48 12.00 -9.97
C GLU A 138 17.01 11.95 -11.40
N VAL A 139 16.85 10.81 -12.06
CA VAL A 139 17.39 10.58 -13.43
C VAL A 139 16.38 10.90 -14.54
N THR A 140 15.18 11.36 -14.18
CA THR A 140 14.16 11.77 -15.16
C THR A 140 14.20 13.28 -15.36
N VAL A 141 14.25 13.74 -16.61
CA VAL A 141 14.20 15.17 -16.94
C VAL A 141 12.97 15.85 -16.35
N ASP A 142 13.03 17.14 -16.09
CA ASP A 142 11.84 17.90 -15.74
C ASP A 142 10.79 17.81 -16.86
N GLY A 143 9.54 17.49 -16.50
CA GLY A 143 8.48 17.18 -17.46
C GLY A 143 8.52 15.78 -18.08
N GLY A 144 9.54 14.96 -17.80
CA GLY A 144 9.61 13.56 -18.22
C GLY A 144 8.64 12.65 -17.48
N HIS A 145 8.56 11.38 -17.85
CA HIS A 145 7.60 10.43 -17.29
C HIS A 145 8.30 9.27 -16.57
N ILE A 146 7.64 8.79 -15.53
CA ILE A 146 8.06 7.65 -14.73
C ILE A 146 6.90 6.65 -14.71
N ALA A 147 7.12 5.45 -15.23
CA ALA A 147 6.13 4.38 -15.30
C ALA A 147 6.62 3.17 -14.50
N ILE A 148 6.19 3.04 -13.25
CA ILE A 148 6.74 2.04 -12.33
C ILE A 148 5.64 1.17 -11.74
N VAL A 149 5.93 -0.13 -11.68
CA VAL A 149 5.15 -1.11 -10.93
C VAL A 149 5.64 -1.13 -9.48
N THR A 150 4.71 -1.02 -8.53
CA THR A 150 5.03 -0.94 -7.09
C THR A 150 3.97 -1.64 -6.25
N PRO A 151 4.29 -2.01 -5.00
CA PRO A 151 3.26 -2.38 -4.03
C PRO A 151 2.30 -1.21 -3.79
N THR A 152 1.03 -1.50 -3.49
CA THR A 152 0.02 -0.46 -3.19
C THR A 152 0.21 0.23 -1.84
N THR A 153 1.26 -0.11 -1.10
CA THR A 153 1.54 0.44 0.23
C THR A 153 1.72 1.95 0.27
N TRP A 154 1.97 2.60 -0.85
CA TRP A 154 2.01 4.06 -0.96
C TRP A 154 0.62 4.72 -0.81
N LEU A 155 -0.47 3.98 -0.96
CA LEU A 155 -1.85 4.44 -0.72
C LEU A 155 -2.32 4.17 0.71
N THR A 156 -1.71 3.20 1.40
CA THR A 156 -2.13 2.85 2.75
C THR A 156 -1.42 3.70 3.80
N ALA A 157 -2.14 4.06 4.85
CA ALA A 157 -1.61 4.86 5.94
C ALA A 157 -0.41 4.17 6.56
N LYS A 158 0.57 4.75 6.56
CA LYS A 158 1.53 4.88 7.19
C LYS A 158 2.40 4.81 8.09
N THR A 159 3.12 4.43 8.46
CA THR A 159 3.96 4.59 9.62
C THR A 159 5.44 4.64 9.34
N ASN A 160 6.18 4.74 8.53
CA ASN A 160 7.65 4.82 8.38
C ASN A 160 8.20 4.56 6.96
N ILE A 161 7.39 4.71 5.94
CA ILE A 161 7.88 4.63 4.56
C ILE A 161 7.97 6.05 4.03
N HIS A 162 9.05 6.77 4.41
CA HIS A 162 9.02 8.22 4.43
C HIS A 162 9.22 8.96 3.12
N ASN A 163 9.97 8.43 2.15
CA ASN A 163 10.40 9.25 1.02
C ASN A 163 9.58 9.03 -0.25
N SER A 164 9.21 7.80 -0.56
CA SER A 164 8.42 7.47 -1.75
C SER A 164 7.00 8.03 -1.72
N TYR A 165 6.44 8.25 -0.51
CA TYR A 165 5.21 9.02 -0.38
C TYR A 165 5.37 10.44 -0.86
N LYS A 166 6.47 11.12 -0.49
CA LYS A 166 6.73 12.48 -0.91
C LYS A 166 6.77 12.60 -2.42
N MET A 167 7.35 11.62 -3.11
CA MET A 167 7.32 11.62 -4.57
C MET A 167 5.88 11.60 -5.10
N PHE A 168 5.05 10.66 -4.67
CA PHE A 168 3.65 10.56 -5.10
C PHE A 168 2.80 11.75 -4.59
N GLU A 169 3.14 12.36 -3.46
CA GLU A 169 2.49 13.57 -2.95
C GLU A 169 2.90 14.83 -3.71
N GLN A 170 4.14 14.93 -4.17
CA GLN A 170 4.73 16.13 -4.75
C GLN A 170 4.67 16.17 -6.28
N LYS A 171 4.80 15.02 -6.93
CA LYS A 171 4.82 14.89 -8.39
C LYS A 171 3.42 14.64 -8.95
N GLN A 172 3.23 14.96 -10.22
CA GLN A 172 1.94 14.76 -10.89
C GLN A 172 1.76 13.31 -11.29
N VAL A 173 1.05 12.53 -10.49
CA VAL A 173 0.61 11.19 -10.89
C VAL A 173 -0.57 11.35 -11.85
N GLU A 174 -0.35 11.06 -13.12
CA GLU A 174 -1.36 11.19 -14.18
C GLU A 174 -2.31 10.00 -14.24
N LYS A 175 -1.84 8.83 -13.78
CA LYS A 175 -2.66 7.61 -13.67
C LYS A 175 -2.10 6.69 -12.60
N ALA A 176 -2.98 6.10 -11.82
CA ALA A 176 -2.68 5.03 -10.90
C ALA A 176 -3.63 3.86 -11.16
N VAL A 177 -3.10 2.66 -11.33
CA VAL A 177 -3.89 1.44 -11.53
C VAL A 177 -3.53 0.44 -10.44
N ILE A 178 -4.55 -0.07 -9.75
CA ILE A 178 -4.42 -1.07 -8.72
C ILE A 178 -5.01 -2.37 -9.24
N PHE A 179 -4.25 -3.44 -9.15
CA PHE A 179 -4.73 -4.75 -9.54
C PHE A 179 -5.53 -5.41 -8.41
N ASP A 180 -6.52 -6.19 -8.80
CA ASP A 180 -7.22 -7.09 -7.90
C ASP A 180 -6.21 -7.97 -7.15
N LYS A 181 -6.50 -8.26 -5.88
CA LYS A 181 -5.58 -9.05 -5.05
C LYS A 181 -5.41 -10.48 -5.57
N ASP A 182 -6.49 -11.05 -6.09
CA ASP A 182 -6.56 -12.44 -6.53
C ASP A 182 -6.43 -12.59 -8.06
N ASP A 183 -6.39 -11.44 -8.79
CA ASP A 183 -6.24 -11.36 -10.25
C ASP A 183 -5.25 -10.24 -10.63
N LYS A 184 -3.97 -10.49 -10.43
CA LYS A 184 -2.85 -9.56 -10.61
C LYS A 184 -1.73 -10.18 -11.46
N PRO A 185 -0.84 -9.34 -12.05
CA PRO A 185 0.18 -9.80 -12.99
C PRO A 185 1.28 -10.69 -12.38
N PHE A 186 1.43 -10.71 -11.05
CA PHE A 186 2.52 -11.43 -10.39
C PHE A 186 2.00 -12.19 -9.17
N ASP A 187 2.57 -13.37 -8.90
CA ASP A 187 2.26 -14.17 -7.69
C ASP A 187 3.01 -13.63 -6.46
N GLU A 188 2.72 -12.38 -6.11
CA GLU A 188 3.28 -11.70 -4.97
C GLU A 188 2.29 -11.70 -3.80
N GLY A 189 2.79 -11.85 -2.57
CA GLY A 189 1.96 -11.81 -1.35
C GLY A 189 1.32 -10.44 -1.05
N THR A 190 1.64 -9.41 -1.82
CA THR A 190 1.14 -8.04 -1.65
C THR A 190 0.27 -7.60 -2.83
N SER A 191 -0.60 -6.61 -2.59
CA SER A 191 -1.31 -5.94 -3.68
C SER A 191 -0.35 -5.11 -4.51
N VAL A 192 -0.51 -5.14 -5.83
CA VAL A 192 0.35 -4.52 -6.82
C VAL A 192 -0.37 -3.40 -7.54
N SER A 193 0.37 -2.37 -7.90
CA SER A 193 -0.11 -1.23 -8.68
C SER A 193 0.93 -0.81 -9.72
N TYR A 194 0.50 -0.08 -10.75
CA TYR A 194 1.43 0.73 -11.50
C TYR A 194 0.99 2.20 -11.52
N THR A 195 1.95 3.09 -11.70
CA THR A 195 1.69 4.52 -11.83
C THR A 195 2.36 5.09 -13.06
N ILE A 196 1.68 6.05 -13.69
CA ILE A 196 2.28 6.95 -14.68
C ILE A 196 2.39 8.31 -14.00
N THR A 197 3.61 8.74 -13.77
CA THR A 197 3.92 9.97 -13.05
C THR A 197 4.72 10.90 -13.96
N LYS A 198 4.28 12.13 -14.10
CA LYS A 198 5.04 13.19 -14.76
C LYS A 198 5.95 13.87 -13.74
N ASN A 199 7.21 14.04 -14.08
CA ASN A 199 8.20 14.69 -13.23
C ASN A 199 8.03 16.21 -13.18
N VAL A 200 6.86 16.67 -12.75
CA VAL A 200 6.53 18.07 -12.47
C VAL A 200 5.84 18.18 -11.12
N LYS A 201 5.79 19.37 -10.56
CA LYS A 201 5.00 19.63 -9.33
C LYS A 201 3.54 19.25 -9.57
N ARG A 202 2.94 18.59 -8.59
CA ARG A 202 1.53 18.19 -8.66
C ARG A 202 0.61 19.41 -8.70
N VAL A 203 -0.35 19.39 -9.63
CA VAL A 203 -1.35 20.45 -9.82
C VAL A 203 -2.79 19.93 -9.78
N SER A 204 -2.98 18.60 -9.90
CA SER A 204 -4.32 17.99 -9.91
C SER A 204 -4.36 16.69 -9.09
N ASP A 205 -5.57 16.23 -8.82
CA ASP A 205 -5.81 14.92 -8.23
C ASP A 205 -5.45 13.81 -9.21
N THR A 206 -5.17 12.63 -8.67
CA THR A 206 -4.73 11.46 -9.43
C THR A 206 -5.93 10.61 -9.83
N PRO A 207 -6.15 10.33 -11.12
CA PRO A 207 -7.11 9.31 -11.55
C PRO A 207 -6.68 7.92 -11.09
N LEU A 208 -7.55 7.28 -10.31
CA LEU A 208 -7.35 5.94 -9.81
C LEU A 208 -8.23 4.96 -10.58
N TYR A 209 -7.63 3.86 -10.99
CA TYR A 209 -8.28 2.74 -11.69
C TYR A 209 -8.10 1.45 -10.91
N TYR A 210 -9.07 0.58 -11.05
CA TYR A 210 -9.01 -0.79 -10.57
C TYR A 210 -9.01 -1.74 -11.77
N ALA A 211 -8.09 -2.70 -11.76
CA ALA A 211 -7.90 -3.61 -12.88
C ALA A 211 -7.98 -5.08 -12.44
N GLN A 212 -8.59 -5.89 -13.30
CA GLN A 212 -8.46 -7.33 -13.30
C GLN A 212 -7.47 -7.72 -14.40
N TYR A 213 -6.38 -8.37 -14.01
CA TYR A 213 -5.31 -8.67 -14.95
C TYR A 213 -5.74 -9.67 -16.03
N SER A 214 -6.55 -10.65 -15.68
CA SER A 214 -7.06 -11.69 -16.60
C SER A 214 -7.89 -11.10 -17.75
N THR A 215 -8.70 -10.07 -17.50
CA THR A 215 -9.51 -9.40 -18.52
C THR A 215 -8.77 -8.28 -19.22
N GLY A 216 -7.80 -7.67 -18.56
CA GLY A 216 -7.10 -6.47 -19.02
C GLY A 216 -7.94 -5.19 -18.93
N GLU A 217 -9.09 -5.24 -18.27
CA GLU A 217 -9.96 -4.09 -18.07
C GLU A 217 -9.47 -3.22 -16.93
N GLU A 218 -9.38 -1.92 -17.18
CA GLU A 218 -9.04 -0.90 -16.19
C GLU A 218 -10.26 0.00 -15.97
N ASN A 219 -10.95 -0.20 -14.86
CA ASN A 219 -12.14 0.54 -14.52
C ASN A 219 -11.80 1.78 -13.70
N PHE A 220 -12.23 2.96 -14.16
CA PHE A 220 -12.08 4.20 -13.39
C PHE A 220 -12.85 4.11 -12.07
N VAL A 221 -12.20 4.51 -11.01
CA VAL A 221 -12.75 4.45 -9.66
C VAL A 221 -13.05 5.84 -9.11
N ALA A 222 -12.04 6.69 -9.03
CA ALA A 222 -12.13 8.03 -8.47
C ALA A 222 -10.93 8.89 -8.83
N ASN A 223 -11.05 10.20 -8.70
CA ASN A 223 -9.90 11.10 -8.56
C ASN A 223 -9.54 11.21 -7.09
N ILE A 224 -8.30 10.93 -6.74
CA ILE A 224 -7.81 10.91 -5.37
C ILE A 224 -6.77 11.99 -5.12
N ASN A 225 -6.84 12.60 -3.94
CA ASN A 225 -5.82 13.54 -3.50
C ASN A 225 -4.79 12.83 -2.60
N ILE A 226 -3.74 12.28 -3.18
CA ILE A 226 -2.73 11.48 -2.48
C ILE A 226 -2.10 12.22 -1.29
N ALA A 227 -2.01 13.55 -1.32
CA ALA A 227 -1.45 14.34 -0.22
C ALA A 227 -2.42 14.55 0.95
N LYS A 228 -3.72 14.60 0.67
CA LYS A 228 -4.77 14.87 1.67
C LYS A 228 -5.43 13.60 2.16
N ASP A 229 -5.72 12.69 1.23
CA ASP A 229 -6.50 11.50 1.50
C ASP A 229 -5.56 10.42 2.04
N LYS A 230 -5.61 10.26 3.34
CA LYS A 230 -4.85 9.23 4.08
C LYS A 230 -5.83 8.18 4.58
N ASN A 231 -5.39 6.94 4.71
CA ASN A 231 -6.22 5.82 5.13
C ASN A 231 -7.17 5.27 4.05
N TRP A 232 -6.63 4.94 2.91
CA TRP A 232 -7.38 4.22 1.88
C TRP A 232 -7.66 2.76 2.27
N PRO A 233 -8.75 2.15 1.78
CA PRO A 233 -8.98 0.71 1.88
C PRO A 233 -7.80 -0.12 1.39
N GLY A 234 -7.56 -1.26 2.01
CA GLY A 234 -6.51 -2.18 1.57
C GLY A 234 -6.78 -2.81 0.19
N ALA A 235 -8.08 -2.97 -0.16
CA ALA A 235 -8.53 -3.34 -1.49
C ALA A 235 -9.43 -2.22 -2.03
N LEU A 236 -9.03 -1.60 -3.14
CA LEU A 236 -9.68 -0.43 -3.72
C LEU A 236 -10.71 -0.82 -4.80
N THR A 237 -11.58 -1.77 -4.47
CA THR A 237 -12.73 -2.10 -5.34
C THR A 237 -13.76 -0.95 -5.33
N PRO A 238 -14.57 -0.82 -6.39
CA PRO A 238 -15.62 0.20 -6.45
C PRO A 238 -16.54 0.20 -5.22
N ILE A 239 -16.93 -1.01 -4.75
CA ILE A 239 -17.80 -1.14 -3.57
C ILE A 239 -17.10 -0.71 -2.27
N ASN A 240 -15.81 -1.08 -2.08
CA ASN A 240 -15.04 -0.67 -0.91
C ASN A 240 -14.87 0.86 -0.87
N LEU A 241 -14.71 1.50 -2.01
CA LEU A 241 -14.60 2.95 -2.12
C LEU A 241 -15.92 3.65 -1.89
N ALA A 242 -17.03 3.12 -2.40
CA ALA A 242 -18.35 3.66 -2.11
C ALA A 242 -18.65 3.66 -0.60
N ILE A 243 -18.35 2.54 0.07
CA ILE A 243 -18.47 2.42 1.53
C ILE A 243 -17.51 3.38 2.23
N HIS A 244 -16.24 3.40 1.82
CA HIS A 244 -15.21 4.30 2.36
C HIS A 244 -15.65 5.75 2.33
N ASN A 245 -16.12 6.24 1.18
CA ASN A 245 -16.57 7.64 1.01
C ASN A 245 -17.69 7.99 1.99
N LYS A 246 -18.66 7.11 2.18
CA LYS A 246 -19.75 7.31 3.14
C LYS A 246 -19.23 7.38 4.58
N LEU A 247 -18.26 6.53 4.92
CA LEU A 247 -17.63 6.52 6.26
C LEU A 247 -16.77 7.76 6.50
N GLN A 248 -16.11 8.33 5.48
CA GLN A 248 -15.19 9.48 5.65
C GLN A 248 -15.88 10.77 6.07
N THR A 249 -17.16 10.95 5.81
CA THR A 249 -17.92 12.13 6.20
C THR A 249 -18.12 12.26 7.72
N HIS A 250 -17.83 11.21 8.48
CA HIS A 250 -18.07 11.14 9.92
C HIS A 250 -16.79 11.38 10.73
N LYS A 251 -16.94 12.03 11.88
CA LYS A 251 -15.88 12.18 12.88
C LYS A 251 -15.36 10.80 13.31
N LYS A 252 -14.06 10.67 13.52
CA LYS A 252 -13.42 9.38 13.85
C LYS A 252 -13.06 9.26 15.33
N ILE A 253 -13.16 8.02 15.84
CA ILE A 253 -12.70 7.67 17.20
C ILE A 253 -11.18 7.90 17.27
N LYS A 254 -10.77 8.63 18.28
CA LYS A 254 -9.35 8.82 18.64
C LYS A 254 -9.01 7.91 19.81
N PHE A 255 -8.34 6.82 19.52
CA PHE A 255 -7.78 5.96 20.56
C PHE A 255 -6.53 6.57 21.18
N ILE A 256 -6.33 6.34 22.46
CA ILE A 256 -5.17 6.80 23.19
C ILE A 256 -4.15 5.66 23.24
N LYS A 257 -2.95 5.91 22.73
CA LYS A 257 -1.80 5.04 22.89
C LYS A 257 -1.04 5.47 24.15
N SER A 258 -1.60 5.14 25.29
CA SER A 258 -0.98 5.45 26.58
C SER A 258 -0.47 4.17 27.21
N CYS A 259 0.79 3.91 27.01
CA CYS A 259 1.52 2.86 27.70
C CYS A 259 2.56 3.54 28.60
N GLU A 260 2.29 3.65 29.88
CA GLU A 260 3.26 4.17 30.87
C GLU A 260 4.46 3.23 30.99
N PHE A 261 4.24 1.94 30.82
CA PHE A 261 5.27 0.92 30.87
C PHE A 261 5.12 -0.11 29.75
N HIS A 262 6.19 -0.27 28.99
CA HIS A 262 6.29 -1.36 28.02
C HIS A 262 6.34 -2.72 28.71
N ASN A 263 5.66 -3.72 28.15
CA ASN A 263 5.62 -5.09 28.69
C ASN A 263 7.01 -5.67 28.95
N GLN A 264 7.97 -5.41 28.04
CA GLN A 264 9.34 -5.85 28.22
C GLN A 264 10.07 -5.16 29.38
N LYS A 265 9.82 -3.85 29.60
CA LYS A 265 10.40 -3.11 30.73
C LYS A 265 9.85 -3.59 32.05
N LEU A 266 8.55 -3.89 32.12
CA LEU A 266 7.94 -4.47 33.32
C LEU A 266 8.59 -5.81 33.68
N LYS A 267 8.79 -6.68 32.69
CA LYS A 267 9.43 -7.98 32.89
C LYS A 267 10.90 -7.85 33.32
N LYS A 268 11.69 -7.02 32.63
CA LYS A 268 13.12 -6.79 32.92
C LYS A 268 13.37 -6.19 34.32
N LYS A 269 12.41 -5.42 34.83
CA LYS A 269 12.51 -4.79 36.16
C LYS A 269 11.83 -5.61 37.26
N ASN A 270 11.36 -6.82 36.98
CA ASN A 270 10.61 -7.67 37.90
C ASN A 270 9.39 -6.97 38.51
N LEU A 271 8.72 -6.11 37.71
CA LEU A 271 7.54 -5.35 38.13
C LEU A 271 6.22 -6.01 37.71
N ALA A 272 6.25 -7.18 37.07
CA ALA A 272 5.10 -7.93 36.63
C ALA A 272 5.22 -9.42 36.93
N SER A 273 4.07 -10.06 37.25
CA SER A 273 3.89 -11.48 37.51
C SER A 273 2.72 -12.02 36.67
N ASP A 274 2.75 -13.29 36.35
CA ASP A 274 1.64 -13.99 35.69
C ASP A 274 0.54 -14.36 36.70
N THR A 275 0.83 -14.28 38.04
CA THR A 275 -0.13 -14.54 39.11
C THR A 275 -0.34 -13.31 39.96
N LYS A 276 -1.61 -13.09 40.41
CA LYS A 276 -1.98 -12.01 41.31
C LYS A 276 -1.50 -12.35 42.74
N SER A 277 -0.86 -11.37 43.38
CA SER A 277 -0.41 -11.49 44.77
C SER A 277 -0.45 -10.15 45.48
N LYS A 278 -0.08 -10.12 46.77
CA LYS A 278 0.05 -8.87 47.55
C LYS A 278 1.11 -7.95 46.94
N ASP A 279 2.18 -8.52 46.36
CA ASP A 279 3.27 -7.77 45.75
C ASP A 279 2.92 -7.31 44.32
N PHE A 280 1.99 -7.99 43.65
CA PHE A 280 1.51 -7.68 42.31
C PHE A 280 -0.02 -7.54 42.27
N PRO A 281 -0.60 -6.51 42.92
CA PRO A 281 -2.04 -6.38 43.09
C PRO A 281 -2.80 -5.82 41.87
N TYR A 282 -2.10 -5.15 40.94
CA TYR A 282 -2.74 -4.39 39.88
C TYR A 282 -2.83 -5.18 38.56
N THR A 283 -4.03 -5.28 38.02
CA THR A 283 -4.28 -5.94 36.71
C THR A 283 -3.64 -5.16 35.56
N HIS A 284 -3.01 -5.87 34.62
CA HIS A 284 -2.39 -5.32 33.45
C HIS A 284 -2.68 -6.19 32.21
N HIS A 285 -3.39 -5.64 31.23
CA HIS A 285 -3.66 -6.30 29.96
C HIS A 285 -2.47 -6.16 29.01
N VAL A 286 -1.73 -7.23 28.80
CA VAL A 286 -0.63 -7.30 27.83
C VAL A 286 -1.19 -7.31 26.42
N SER A 287 -2.26 -8.09 26.23
CA SER A 287 -3.04 -8.18 24.99
C SER A 287 -4.50 -8.52 25.33
N ALA A 288 -5.36 -8.68 24.35
CA ALA A 288 -6.75 -9.10 24.58
C ALA A 288 -6.86 -10.49 25.23
N ALA A 289 -5.88 -11.36 25.08
CA ALA A 289 -5.86 -12.73 25.58
C ALA A 289 -4.95 -12.91 26.81
N ILE A 290 -4.03 -11.98 27.06
CA ILE A 290 -2.99 -12.14 28.09
C ILE A 290 -3.12 -11.04 29.12
N THR A 291 -3.39 -11.45 30.35
CA THR A 291 -3.41 -10.58 31.54
C THR A 291 -2.24 -10.93 32.45
N ARG A 292 -1.59 -9.91 32.99
CA ARG A 292 -0.56 -9.99 34.03
C ARG A 292 -0.94 -9.13 35.20
N TYR A 293 -0.14 -9.20 36.24
CA TYR A 293 -0.32 -8.39 37.46
C TYR A 293 0.96 -7.61 37.73
N THR A 294 0.83 -6.36 38.14
CA THR A 294 1.96 -5.47 38.36
C THR A 294 2.05 -4.95 39.79
N SER A 295 3.27 -4.68 40.23
CA SER A 295 3.52 -3.98 41.50
C SER A 295 3.30 -2.46 41.40
N VAL A 296 3.21 -1.94 40.18
CA VAL A 296 3.04 -0.51 39.87
C VAL A 296 1.61 -0.23 39.45
N LYS A 297 0.99 0.77 40.09
CA LYS A 297 -0.32 1.28 39.69
C LYS A 297 -0.18 2.31 38.57
N PHE A 298 -0.93 2.12 37.49
CA PHE A 298 -0.96 3.07 36.36
C PHE A 298 -1.80 4.30 36.70
N SER A 299 -1.48 5.46 36.13
CA SER A 299 -2.17 6.73 36.42
C SER A 299 -3.68 6.68 36.14
N ASN A 300 -4.07 6.03 35.04
CA ASN A 300 -5.49 5.86 34.65
C ASN A 300 -6.10 4.51 35.05
N HIS A 301 -5.57 3.88 36.10
CA HIS A 301 -5.96 2.56 36.53
C HIS A 301 -7.48 2.45 36.80
N ALA A 302 -8.06 3.42 37.54
CA ALA A 302 -9.46 3.42 37.95
C ALA A 302 -10.44 3.99 36.92
N ALA A 303 -10.00 4.39 35.75
CA ALA A 303 -10.88 4.93 34.72
C ALA A 303 -11.52 3.81 33.90
N TRP A 304 -12.83 3.91 33.63
CA TRP A 304 -13.49 3.04 32.65
C TRP A 304 -12.86 3.20 31.26
N LYS A 305 -12.51 2.08 30.65
CA LYS A 305 -11.87 2.07 29.35
C LYS A 305 -12.30 0.89 28.49
N VAL A 306 -12.36 1.15 27.19
CA VAL A 306 -12.47 0.11 26.17
C VAL A 306 -11.10 -0.01 25.52
N MET A 307 -10.46 -1.15 25.67
CA MET A 307 -9.13 -1.42 25.15
C MET A 307 -9.21 -2.32 23.94
N VAL A 308 -8.58 -1.92 22.84
CA VAL A 308 -8.57 -2.64 21.56
C VAL A 308 -7.16 -3.12 21.21
N PRO A 309 -6.98 -4.37 20.79
CA PRO A 309 -5.67 -4.90 20.44
C PRO A 309 -5.19 -4.37 19.08
N LEU A 310 -3.90 -4.06 18.97
CA LEU A 310 -3.26 -3.65 17.71
C LEU A 310 -3.06 -4.81 16.72
N THR A 311 -2.96 -6.04 17.22
CA THR A 311 -2.61 -7.22 16.42
C THR A 311 -3.77 -8.16 16.15
N SER A 312 -4.97 -7.83 16.63
CA SER A 312 -6.20 -8.63 16.49
C SER A 312 -7.35 -7.78 15.95
N THR A 313 -8.53 -8.36 15.86
CA THR A 313 -9.74 -7.68 15.37
C THR A 313 -10.38 -6.82 16.48
N ILE A 314 -11.10 -5.77 16.08
CA ILE A 314 -11.69 -4.78 17.02
C ILE A 314 -12.71 -5.41 17.99
N ASP A 315 -13.39 -6.48 17.59
CA ASP A 315 -14.35 -7.22 18.40
C ASP A 315 -13.70 -7.92 19.61
N LYS A 316 -12.36 -8.05 19.63
CA LYS A 316 -11.60 -8.54 20.80
C LYS A 316 -11.36 -7.45 21.84
N ALA A 317 -12.12 -6.37 21.79
CA ALA A 317 -12.04 -5.30 22.76
C ALA A 317 -12.34 -5.78 24.20
N VAL A 318 -11.54 -5.28 25.14
CA VAL A 318 -11.68 -5.56 26.58
C VAL A 318 -12.23 -4.31 27.26
N VAL A 319 -13.23 -4.49 28.15
CA VAL A 319 -13.77 -3.42 29.01
C VAL A 319 -13.31 -3.66 30.44
N ASP A 320 -12.66 -2.68 31.03
CA ASP A 320 -12.21 -2.75 32.41
C ASP A 320 -12.05 -1.33 32.98
N ASN A 321 -12.19 -1.18 34.32
CA ASN A 321 -11.98 0.06 35.03
C ASN A 321 -10.94 -0.06 36.16
N ASN A 322 -10.29 -1.21 36.30
CA ASN A 322 -9.31 -1.47 37.36
C ASN A 322 -8.06 -2.14 36.81
N CYS A 323 -7.52 -1.59 35.75
CA CYS A 323 -6.36 -2.16 35.04
C CYS A 323 -5.46 -1.10 34.37
N GLY A 324 -4.23 -1.51 34.11
CA GLY A 324 -3.36 -0.90 33.09
C GLY A 324 -3.34 -1.70 31.80
N HIS A 325 -2.62 -1.23 30.78
CA HIS A 325 -2.37 -1.99 29.55
C HIS A 325 -1.00 -1.72 28.96
N GLY A 326 -0.51 -2.66 28.16
CA GLY A 326 0.76 -2.57 27.45
C GLY A 326 0.65 -1.88 26.08
N GLU A 327 1.81 -1.85 25.38
CA GLU A 327 1.99 -1.21 24.09
C GLU A 327 1.16 -1.80 22.94
N ASP A 328 0.71 -3.05 23.10
CA ASP A 328 -0.07 -3.77 22.06
C ASP A 328 -1.58 -3.50 22.14
N MET A 329 -2.00 -2.58 23.02
CA MET A 329 -3.37 -2.16 23.22
C MET A 329 -3.53 -0.66 23.03
N LEU A 330 -4.67 -0.23 22.50
CA LEU A 330 -5.12 1.17 22.48
C LEU A 330 -6.34 1.32 23.39
N SER A 331 -6.49 2.48 24.02
CA SER A 331 -7.60 2.75 24.94
C SER A 331 -8.52 3.86 24.44
N LEU A 332 -9.80 3.69 24.74
CA LEU A 332 -10.80 4.75 24.73
C LEU A 332 -11.35 4.90 26.14
N TYR A 333 -11.09 6.03 26.79
CA TYR A 333 -11.60 6.30 28.11
C TYR A 333 -13.04 6.82 28.05
N VAL A 334 -13.88 6.34 28.94
CA VAL A 334 -15.30 6.67 28.99
C VAL A 334 -15.74 6.94 30.45
N ARG A 335 -16.90 7.57 30.60
CA ARG A 335 -17.37 8.02 31.91
C ARG A 335 -17.91 6.89 32.84
N ASP A 336 -18.47 5.83 32.21
CA ASP A 336 -19.17 4.79 32.95
C ASP A 336 -19.15 3.44 32.21
N GLN A 337 -19.56 2.38 32.96
CA GLN A 337 -19.59 1.02 32.45
C GLN A 337 -20.59 0.79 31.33
N ASN A 338 -21.75 1.44 31.38
CA ASN A 338 -22.78 1.28 30.33
C ASN A 338 -22.27 1.80 29.00
N THR A 339 -21.66 2.98 29.01
CA THR A 339 -21.00 3.55 27.82
C THR A 339 -19.90 2.63 27.28
N ALA A 340 -19.06 2.05 28.16
CA ALA A 340 -18.01 1.11 27.75
C ALA A 340 -18.60 -0.15 27.12
N ASN A 341 -19.65 -0.72 27.69
CA ASN A 341 -20.33 -1.91 27.18
C ASN A 341 -21.02 -1.63 25.83
N ASN A 342 -21.65 -0.46 25.67
CA ASN A 342 -22.27 -0.07 24.40
C ASN A 342 -21.23 0.06 23.27
N ILE A 343 -20.05 0.63 23.56
CA ILE A 343 -18.94 0.70 22.61
C ILE A 343 -18.43 -0.70 22.26
N LYS A 344 -18.27 -1.59 23.24
CA LYS A 344 -17.89 -2.97 23.00
C LYS A 344 -18.92 -3.70 22.13
N ALA A 345 -20.22 -3.49 22.37
CA ALA A 345 -21.30 -4.03 21.54
C ALA A 345 -21.21 -3.48 20.10
N LEU A 346 -20.97 -2.18 19.94
CA LEU A 346 -20.76 -1.55 18.61
C LEU A 346 -19.58 -2.17 17.87
N PHE A 347 -18.46 -2.43 18.55
CA PHE A 347 -17.28 -3.07 17.95
C PHE A 347 -17.54 -4.53 17.53
N ASN A 348 -18.58 -5.16 18.08
CA ASN A 348 -19.02 -6.50 17.69
C ASN A 348 -19.99 -6.52 16.51
N THR A 349 -20.49 -5.36 16.04
CA THR A 349 -21.34 -5.29 14.84
C THR A 349 -20.58 -5.70 13.58
N LYS A 350 -21.30 -6.16 12.59
CA LYS A 350 -20.74 -6.55 11.28
C LYS A 350 -20.02 -5.38 10.62
N LEU A 351 -20.63 -4.17 10.65
CA LEU A 351 -20.04 -2.98 10.08
C LEU A 351 -18.68 -2.65 10.71
N TYR A 352 -18.55 -2.65 12.04
CA TYR A 352 -17.28 -2.29 12.67
C TYR A 352 -16.19 -3.35 12.46
N LYS A 353 -16.56 -4.63 12.45
CA LYS A 353 -15.65 -5.71 12.04
C LYS A 353 -15.18 -5.53 10.60
N PHE A 354 -16.11 -5.20 9.70
CA PHE A 354 -15.80 -4.93 8.30
C PHE A 354 -14.86 -3.73 8.15
N ILE A 355 -15.10 -2.61 8.85
CA ILE A 355 -14.20 -1.44 8.84
C ILE A 355 -12.78 -1.86 9.24
N GLY A 356 -12.62 -2.68 10.27
CA GLY A 356 -11.33 -3.21 10.67
C GLY A 356 -10.63 -4.02 9.55
N LYS A 357 -11.39 -4.83 8.80
CA LYS A 357 -10.88 -5.58 7.64
C LYS A 357 -10.59 -4.67 6.45
N LEU A 358 -11.47 -3.73 6.18
CA LEU A 358 -11.38 -2.80 5.03
C LEU A 358 -10.04 -2.04 4.99
N TYR A 359 -9.55 -1.63 6.16
CA TYR A 359 -8.30 -0.86 6.26
C TYR A 359 -7.10 -1.67 6.72
N LYS A 360 -7.24 -2.99 6.83
CA LYS A 360 -6.13 -3.85 7.27
C LYS A 360 -5.06 -3.94 6.19
N SER A 361 -3.86 -3.53 6.55
CA SER A 361 -2.65 -3.73 5.75
C SER A 361 -1.59 -4.43 6.61
N GLY A 362 -1.36 -5.73 6.38
CA GLY A 362 -0.39 -6.51 7.13
C GLY A 362 -0.88 -7.01 8.51
N ARG A 363 0.05 -7.26 9.44
CA ARG A 363 -0.25 -7.83 10.77
C ARG A 363 -0.98 -6.89 11.69
N ASN A 364 -0.65 -5.60 11.67
CA ASN A 364 -1.22 -4.60 12.57
C ASN A 364 -2.43 -3.94 11.93
N GLN A 365 -3.49 -3.74 12.70
CA GLN A 365 -4.61 -2.92 12.27
C GLN A 365 -4.28 -1.44 12.51
N PRO A 366 -4.39 -0.57 11.51
CA PRO A 366 -4.31 0.87 11.73
C PRO A 366 -5.62 1.33 12.36
N LEU A 367 -5.74 1.24 13.69
CA LEU A 367 -6.99 1.56 14.40
C LEU A 367 -7.28 3.06 14.53
N GLN A 368 -6.27 3.90 14.33
CA GLN A 368 -6.42 5.36 14.49
C GLN A 368 -7.18 5.98 13.30
N ASN A 369 -8.14 6.83 13.62
CA ASN A 369 -8.92 7.63 12.67
C ASN A 369 -9.70 6.83 11.60
N LEU A 370 -10.07 5.57 11.89
CA LEU A 370 -10.85 4.74 10.96
C LEU A 370 -12.31 4.62 11.35
N PHE A 371 -12.57 4.41 12.63
CA PHE A 371 -13.91 4.08 13.12
C PHE A 371 -14.72 5.35 13.37
N PRO A 372 -15.94 5.48 12.82
CA PRO A 372 -16.82 6.60 13.08
C PRO A 372 -17.18 6.74 14.56
N VAL A 373 -17.28 7.97 15.04
CA VAL A 373 -17.88 8.28 16.34
C VAL A 373 -19.39 8.31 16.19
N LEU A 374 -20.07 7.57 17.04
CA LEU A 374 -21.52 7.53 17.13
C LEU A 374 -21.98 7.93 18.54
N ASP A 375 -23.27 7.96 18.75
CA ASP A 375 -23.84 8.10 20.09
C ASP A 375 -23.58 6.79 20.89
N PHE A 376 -22.66 6.85 21.84
CA PHE A 376 -22.28 5.73 22.69
C PHE A 376 -23.22 5.52 23.88
N THR A 377 -24.24 6.35 24.03
CA THR A 377 -25.22 6.18 25.12
C THR A 377 -26.24 5.08 24.82
N LYS A 378 -26.33 4.64 23.59
CA LYS A 378 -27.22 3.56 23.14
C LYS A 378 -26.48 2.39 22.51
N VAL A 379 -27.15 1.25 22.46
CA VAL A 379 -26.71 0.10 21.67
C VAL A 379 -27.14 0.28 20.21
N TRP A 380 -26.23 0.01 19.28
CA TRP A 380 -26.48 0.08 17.84
C TRP A 380 -26.61 -1.33 17.26
N THR A 381 -27.60 -1.53 16.39
CA THR A 381 -27.75 -2.71 15.55
C THR A 381 -27.16 -2.46 14.16
N ASP A 382 -26.78 -3.52 13.42
CA ASP A 382 -26.29 -3.39 12.04
C ASP A 382 -27.32 -2.69 11.14
N LYS A 383 -28.61 -3.00 11.30
CA LYS A 383 -29.69 -2.35 10.53
C LYS A 383 -29.76 -0.84 10.76
N GLU A 384 -29.62 -0.37 12.01
CA GLU A 384 -29.57 1.06 12.33
C GLU A 384 -28.32 1.72 11.76
N LEU A 385 -27.17 1.05 11.83
CA LEU A 385 -25.92 1.51 11.27
C LEU A 385 -25.99 1.67 9.76
N TYR A 386 -26.51 0.67 9.06
CA TYR A 386 -26.65 0.73 7.60
C TYR A 386 -27.55 1.88 7.16
N LYS A 387 -28.66 2.08 7.87
CA LYS A 387 -29.54 3.25 7.64
C LYS A 387 -28.85 4.57 7.95
N HIS A 388 -28.09 4.64 9.05
CA HIS A 388 -27.37 5.84 9.48
C HIS A 388 -26.33 6.31 8.46
N PHE A 389 -25.59 5.37 7.86
CA PHE A 389 -24.56 5.67 6.85
C PHE A 389 -25.13 5.74 5.42
N GLY A 390 -26.41 5.43 5.22
CA GLY A 390 -27.05 5.46 3.90
C GLY A 390 -26.50 4.41 2.95
N PHE A 391 -26.17 3.21 3.44
CA PHE A 391 -25.70 2.14 2.59
C PHE A 391 -26.82 1.60 1.72
N THR A 392 -26.47 1.25 0.47
CA THR A 392 -27.36 0.56 -0.46
C THR A 392 -27.53 -0.91 -0.03
N LYS A 393 -28.51 -1.60 -0.61
CA LYS A 393 -28.71 -3.04 -0.35
C LYS A 393 -27.46 -3.83 -0.72
N GLU A 394 -26.85 -3.54 -1.87
CA GLU A 394 -25.63 -4.21 -2.35
C GLU A 394 -24.46 -4.02 -1.36
N GLU A 395 -24.25 -2.79 -0.84
CA GLU A 395 -23.24 -2.49 0.15
C GLU A 395 -23.50 -3.23 1.47
N CYS A 396 -24.76 -3.30 1.91
CA CYS A 396 -25.15 -4.07 3.11
C CYS A 396 -24.86 -5.57 2.94
N ASP A 397 -25.28 -6.15 1.83
CA ASP A 397 -25.07 -7.57 1.51
C ASP A 397 -23.56 -7.88 1.43
N TYR A 398 -22.79 -6.98 0.85
CA TYR A 398 -21.33 -7.08 0.79
C TYR A 398 -20.70 -7.04 2.18
N ILE A 399 -21.04 -6.07 3.03
CA ILE A 399 -20.55 -5.97 4.42
C ILE A 399 -20.88 -7.26 5.18
N ASP A 400 -22.11 -7.78 5.04
CA ASP A 400 -22.55 -9.00 5.70
C ASP A 400 -21.74 -10.22 5.25
N SER A 401 -21.41 -10.31 3.96
CA SER A 401 -20.59 -11.40 3.42
C SER A 401 -19.16 -11.39 3.94
N GLN A 402 -18.58 -10.20 4.13
CA GLN A 402 -17.20 -10.01 4.58
C GLN A 402 -17.03 -10.11 6.10
N SER A 403 -18.11 -10.14 6.86
CA SER A 403 -18.10 -10.07 8.34
C SER A 403 -18.27 -11.42 9.04
N LYS A 404 -18.26 -12.49 8.26
CA LYS A 404 -18.31 -13.89 8.75
C LYS A 404 -17.01 -14.31 9.44
#